data_33db3579d8b44b041662b3b4fa4a3a86
#
_entry.id   33db3579d8b44b041662b3b4fa4a3a86
#
_cell.length_a   1.000
_cell.length_b   1.000
_cell.length_c   1.000
_cell.angle_alpha   90.00
_cell.angle_beta   90.00
_cell.angle_gamma   90.00
#
_symmetry.space_group_name_H-M   'P 1'
#
loop_
_entity.id
_entity.type
_entity.pdbx_description
1 polymer ?
#
loop_
_entity_poly.entity_id
_entity_poly.type
_entity_poly.pdbx_seq_one_letter_code
_entity_poly.pdbx_strand_id
1 'polypeptide(L)'
;MKFIPAVYEHAAKVIGKTPWEVSRNKDLIIEAHMAAFAMYRHTPVVVGIDIYNLEPEAYGARIAEPDGAGIPAPADHLCGETSGILDLPDFDPAVSGRLSLMIEAAKELKKLMPAAVVKVPVSGPFSLAANLCGLENLLCDALTEPETVEAVLKKLTAGQLRFCKAIADAGVGITFFESAATPPLVPPHMFKEQVLPALQDLIRGAAVFLGETVPCIIGGNTEPILEEMLSTGTQYVICPGETDQSAFMEKMKKHPEVMVRINMNPAVFCTDDSSAARKEADRVMALAKGREKVCLGSGVLPYEAVPETVLNVMDYVKGKDA
;
A
#
# COMPACT_ATOMS: atom_id res chain seq x y z
N MET A 1 -3.97 22.48 -6.08
CA MET A 1 -3.57 21.05 -6.10
C MET A 1 -3.34 20.55 -4.69
N LYS A 2 -3.68 19.31 -4.34
CA LYS A 2 -3.43 18.78 -2.99
C LYS A 2 -2.13 17.97 -2.97
N PHE A 3 -1.39 18.05 -1.86
CA PHE A 3 -0.31 17.14 -1.53
C PHE A 3 -0.80 16.20 -0.42
N ILE A 4 -0.66 14.89 -0.61
CA ILE A 4 -1.13 13.86 0.32
C ILE A 4 0.05 12.96 0.69
N PRO A 5 0.64 13.11 1.88
CA PRO A 5 1.70 12.22 2.33
C PRO A 5 1.15 10.82 2.60
N ALA A 6 1.94 9.79 2.23
CA ALA A 6 1.64 8.40 2.58
C ALA A 6 2.37 8.06 3.88
N VAL A 7 1.61 8.03 4.97
CA VAL A 7 2.14 7.92 6.34
C VAL A 7 1.87 6.52 6.87
N TYR A 8 2.92 5.70 6.97
CA TYR A 8 2.91 4.36 7.56
C TYR A 8 3.92 4.32 8.73
N GLU A 9 5.12 3.78 8.54
CA GLU A 9 6.18 3.75 9.56
C GLU A 9 6.53 5.13 10.12
N HIS A 10 6.39 6.17 9.32
CA HIS A 10 6.62 7.55 9.76
C HIS A 10 5.66 7.98 10.89
N ALA A 11 4.48 7.37 11.01
CA ALA A 11 3.58 7.64 12.13
C ALA A 11 4.22 7.29 13.49
N ALA A 12 5.02 6.21 13.54
CA ALA A 12 5.76 5.84 14.73
C ALA A 12 6.81 6.92 15.10
N LYS A 13 7.51 7.48 14.11
CA LYS A 13 8.44 8.61 14.29
C LYS A 13 7.77 9.81 14.94
N VAL A 14 6.55 10.16 14.51
CA VAL A 14 5.81 11.34 15.01
C VAL A 14 5.56 11.27 16.51
N ILE A 15 5.43 10.07 17.08
CA ILE A 15 5.27 9.88 18.54
C ILE A 15 6.55 9.41 19.24
N GLY A 16 7.69 9.40 18.55
CA GLY A 16 8.99 9.02 19.11
C GLY A 16 9.11 7.55 19.49
N LYS A 17 8.39 6.66 18.78
CA LYS A 17 8.39 5.21 18.97
C LYS A 17 8.99 4.49 17.76
N THR A 18 9.42 3.24 17.94
CA THR A 18 9.86 2.39 16.83
C THR A 18 8.67 1.82 16.05
N PRO A 19 8.84 1.47 14.77
CA PRO A 19 7.82 0.75 14.01
C PRO A 19 7.38 -0.56 14.69
N TRP A 20 8.31 -1.28 15.34
CA TRP A 20 8.01 -2.49 16.09
C TRP A 20 7.05 -2.26 17.25
N GLU A 21 7.37 -1.29 18.15
CA GLU A 21 6.51 -0.97 19.29
C GLU A 21 5.10 -0.61 18.86
N VAL A 22 4.97 0.23 17.83
CA VAL A 22 3.67 0.72 17.35
C VAL A 22 2.88 -0.40 16.67
N SER A 23 3.50 -1.19 15.81
CA SER A 23 2.80 -2.24 15.05
C SER A 23 2.18 -3.34 15.90
N ARG A 24 2.62 -3.49 17.15
CA ARG A 24 2.20 -4.54 18.09
C ARG A 24 1.21 -4.07 19.16
N ASN A 25 0.91 -2.78 19.22
CA ASN A 25 0.10 -2.20 20.28
C ASN A 25 -1.02 -1.33 19.68
N LYS A 26 -2.27 -1.72 19.93
CA LYS A 26 -3.45 -1.02 19.42
C LYS A 26 -3.48 0.46 19.82
N ASP A 27 -3.18 0.76 21.07
CA ASP A 27 -3.26 2.12 21.58
C ASP A 27 -2.16 3.00 20.98
N LEU A 28 -0.95 2.45 20.76
CA LEU A 28 0.13 3.15 20.06
C LEU A 28 -0.19 3.35 18.57
N ILE A 29 -0.84 2.40 17.89
CA ILE A 29 -1.32 2.59 16.51
C ILE A 29 -2.29 3.77 16.45
N ILE A 30 -3.25 3.82 17.37
CA ILE A 30 -4.23 4.90 17.45
C ILE A 30 -3.54 6.24 17.71
N GLU A 31 -2.67 6.30 18.70
CA GLU A 31 -1.91 7.50 19.05
C GLU A 31 -1.07 8.01 17.87
N ALA A 32 -0.30 7.13 17.22
CA ALA A 32 0.56 7.46 16.10
C ALA A 32 -0.21 8.04 14.91
N HIS A 33 -1.29 7.37 14.50
CA HIS A 33 -2.10 7.85 13.38
C HIS A 33 -2.88 9.12 13.71
N MET A 34 -3.35 9.29 14.95
CA MET A 34 -3.97 10.54 15.40
C MET A 34 -2.97 11.71 15.39
N ALA A 35 -1.77 11.50 15.91
CA ALA A 35 -0.72 12.53 15.94
C ALA A 35 -0.31 12.92 14.50
N ALA A 36 -0.09 11.93 13.63
CA ALA A 36 0.22 12.17 12.22
C ALA A 36 -0.93 12.88 11.49
N PHE A 37 -2.18 12.50 11.75
CA PHE A 37 -3.34 13.20 11.18
C PHE A 37 -3.50 14.63 11.72
N ALA A 38 -3.25 14.85 12.99
CA ALA A 38 -3.25 16.21 13.56
C ALA A 38 -2.20 17.11 12.88
N MET A 39 -1.03 16.56 12.56
CA MET A 39 0.08 17.24 11.90
C MET A 39 -0.17 17.48 10.41
N TYR A 40 -0.52 16.45 9.63
CA TYR A 40 -0.54 16.51 8.17
C TYR A 40 -1.93 16.65 7.56
N ARG A 41 -3.01 16.43 8.31
CA ARG A 41 -4.40 16.46 7.80
C ARG A 41 -4.62 15.63 6.53
N HIS A 42 -3.82 14.55 6.37
CA HIS A 42 -3.88 13.68 5.21
C HIS A 42 -5.12 12.79 5.23
N THR A 43 -5.65 12.49 4.07
CA THR A 43 -6.73 11.54 3.88
C THR A 43 -6.58 10.91 2.48
N PRO A 44 -6.70 9.58 2.35
CA PRO A 44 -7.05 8.60 3.38
C PRO A 44 -5.94 8.39 4.43
N VAL A 45 -6.33 7.97 5.63
CA VAL A 45 -5.45 7.38 6.65
C VAL A 45 -5.51 5.87 6.49
N VAL A 46 -4.42 5.28 6.04
CA VAL A 46 -4.27 3.82 5.98
C VAL A 46 -3.61 3.37 7.28
N VAL A 47 -4.34 2.56 8.04
CA VAL A 47 -3.95 2.15 9.39
C VAL A 47 -2.90 1.05 9.33
N GLY A 48 -1.75 1.26 9.91
CA GLY A 48 -0.69 0.26 10.00
C GLY A 48 0.69 0.83 9.74
N ILE A 49 1.67 0.09 10.19
CA ILE A 49 3.09 0.44 10.12
C ILE A 49 3.79 -0.48 9.11
N ASP A 50 3.61 -1.79 9.29
CA ASP A 50 4.22 -2.86 8.51
C ASP A 50 3.15 -3.58 7.66
N ILE A 51 2.60 -2.86 6.71
CA ILE A 51 1.36 -3.18 5.99
C ILE A 51 1.36 -4.53 5.22
N TYR A 52 2.52 -5.08 4.90
CA TYR A 52 2.66 -6.36 4.18
C TYR A 52 2.79 -7.58 5.11
N ASN A 53 2.82 -7.38 6.44
CA ASN A 53 3.06 -8.48 7.38
C ASN A 53 1.78 -9.04 8.02
N LEU A 54 0.64 -8.40 7.81
CA LEU A 54 -0.61 -8.75 8.50
C LEU A 54 -1.09 -10.15 8.12
N GLU A 55 -1.20 -10.43 6.84
CA GLU A 55 -1.66 -11.72 6.32
C GLU A 55 -0.60 -12.83 6.49
N PRO A 56 0.71 -12.60 6.21
CA PRO A 56 1.72 -13.61 6.54
C PRO A 56 1.67 -14.04 8.00
N GLU A 57 1.53 -13.11 8.94
CA GLU A 57 1.39 -13.42 10.36
C GLU A 57 0.09 -14.18 10.67
N ALA A 58 -1.00 -13.86 9.98
CA ALA A 58 -2.25 -14.60 10.12
C ALA A 58 -2.15 -16.06 9.63
N TYR A 59 -1.30 -16.33 8.64
CA TYR A 59 -0.94 -17.69 8.22
C TYR A 59 0.05 -18.37 9.16
N GLY A 60 0.62 -17.67 10.13
CA GLY A 60 1.54 -18.22 11.13
C GLY A 60 3.02 -17.84 10.92
N ALA A 61 3.33 -16.94 9.99
CA ALA A 61 4.70 -16.43 9.83
C ALA A 61 5.14 -15.66 11.10
N ARG A 62 6.38 -15.92 11.52
CA ARG A 62 7.00 -15.18 12.61
C ARG A 62 7.56 -13.86 12.07
N ILE A 63 7.08 -12.77 12.61
CA ILE A 63 7.61 -11.44 12.29
C ILE A 63 8.73 -11.10 13.27
N ALA A 64 9.89 -10.72 12.75
CA ALA A 64 11.05 -10.35 13.55
C ALA A 64 11.04 -8.88 13.94
N GLU A 65 11.53 -8.61 15.16
CA GLU A 65 11.88 -7.26 15.58
C GLU A 65 13.18 -6.85 14.87
N PRO A 66 13.19 -5.75 14.11
CA PRO A 66 14.41 -5.27 13.47
C PRO A 66 15.30 -4.52 14.47
N ASP A 67 16.57 -4.35 14.12
CA ASP A 67 17.44 -3.44 14.84
C ASP A 67 16.99 -1.98 14.67
N GLY A 68 16.86 -1.25 15.77
CA GLY A 68 16.53 0.18 15.78
C GLY A 68 15.13 0.49 15.25
N ALA A 69 15.03 1.39 14.26
CA ALA A 69 13.78 1.88 13.70
C ALA A 69 13.43 1.23 12.35
N GLY A 70 13.98 0.07 12.05
CA GLY A 70 13.65 -0.69 10.85
C GLY A 70 12.18 -1.12 10.81
N ILE A 71 11.69 -1.43 9.62
CA ILE A 71 10.35 -1.96 9.43
C ILE A 71 10.37 -3.45 9.77
N PRO A 72 9.43 -3.96 10.61
CA PRO A 72 9.32 -5.39 10.88
C PRO A 72 9.14 -6.19 9.59
N ALA A 73 9.71 -7.38 9.54
CA ALA A 73 9.63 -8.28 8.40
C ALA A 73 9.52 -9.74 8.85
N PRO A 74 9.02 -10.67 8.00
CA PRO A 74 9.08 -12.08 8.29
C PRO A 74 10.53 -12.52 8.59
N ALA A 75 10.71 -13.26 9.68
CA ALA A 75 12.02 -13.76 10.09
C ALA A 75 12.58 -14.81 9.13
N ASP A 76 11.65 -15.63 8.63
CA ASP A 76 11.90 -16.70 7.67
C ASP A 76 10.65 -16.84 6.78
N HIS A 77 10.80 -17.44 5.61
CA HIS A 77 9.65 -17.82 4.80
C HIS A 77 8.92 -18.99 5.44
N LEU A 78 7.58 -18.91 5.48
CA LEU A 78 6.76 -19.96 6.08
C LEU A 78 6.78 -21.24 5.26
N CYS A 79 6.91 -21.14 3.94
CA CYS A 79 7.00 -22.24 3.00
C CYS A 79 8.35 -22.23 2.28
N GLY A 80 8.98 -23.38 2.12
CA GLY A 80 10.22 -23.53 1.34
C GLY A 80 9.99 -23.54 -0.17
N GLU A 81 8.74 -23.78 -0.61
CA GLU A 81 8.31 -23.86 -2.01
C GLU A 81 6.96 -23.16 -2.17
N THR A 82 6.67 -22.67 -3.37
CA THR A 82 5.40 -21.99 -3.66
C THR A 82 4.19 -22.91 -3.43
N SER A 83 4.31 -24.19 -3.85
CA SER A 83 3.27 -25.21 -3.65
C SER A 83 2.90 -25.44 -2.19
N GLY A 84 3.85 -25.28 -1.25
CA GLY A 84 3.60 -25.42 0.19
C GLY A 84 2.54 -24.48 0.73
N ILE A 85 2.28 -23.37 0.05
CA ILE A 85 1.20 -22.45 0.40
C ILE A 85 -0.17 -23.12 0.30
N LEU A 86 -0.34 -24.11 -0.60
CA LEU A 86 -1.60 -24.83 -0.77
C LEU A 86 -1.97 -25.66 0.47
N ASP A 87 -0.99 -26.05 1.28
CA ASP A 87 -1.19 -26.84 2.50
C ASP A 87 -1.41 -25.98 3.75
N LEU A 88 -1.20 -24.66 3.67
CA LEU A 88 -1.43 -23.78 4.81
C LEU A 88 -2.90 -23.79 5.24
N PRO A 89 -3.17 -23.83 6.55
CA PRO A 89 -4.55 -23.75 7.04
C PRO A 89 -5.14 -22.37 6.72
N ASP A 90 -6.44 -22.34 6.57
CA ASP A 90 -7.16 -21.07 6.47
C ASP A 90 -7.07 -20.29 7.79
N PHE A 91 -6.90 -18.98 7.70
CA PHE A 91 -6.92 -18.12 8.87
C PHE A 91 -8.33 -17.57 9.16
N ASP A 92 -8.59 -17.27 10.42
CA ASP A 92 -9.78 -16.54 10.90
C ASP A 92 -9.37 -15.09 11.26
N PRO A 93 -9.90 -14.06 10.57
CA PRO A 93 -9.58 -12.67 10.86
C PRO A 93 -9.85 -12.22 12.31
N ALA A 94 -10.70 -12.94 13.05
CA ALA A 94 -11.03 -12.60 14.43
C ALA A 94 -9.92 -12.97 15.42
N VAL A 95 -9.10 -14.00 15.10
CA VAL A 95 -8.14 -14.59 16.07
C VAL A 95 -6.74 -14.81 15.48
N SER A 96 -6.56 -14.76 14.16
CA SER A 96 -5.29 -15.05 13.53
C SER A 96 -4.41 -13.80 13.43
N GLY A 97 -3.17 -13.90 13.89
CA GLY A 97 -2.19 -12.82 13.88
C GLY A 97 -2.71 -11.53 14.51
N ARG A 98 -2.43 -10.40 13.87
CA ARG A 98 -2.85 -9.06 14.31
C ARG A 98 -4.06 -8.51 13.52
N LEU A 99 -4.79 -9.32 12.77
CA LEU A 99 -5.87 -8.83 11.91
C LEU A 99 -6.97 -8.14 12.72
N SER A 100 -7.42 -8.77 13.82
CA SER A 100 -8.44 -8.18 14.70
C SER A 100 -7.97 -6.90 15.38
N LEU A 101 -6.72 -6.86 15.84
CA LEU A 101 -6.11 -5.66 16.42
C LEU A 101 -6.14 -4.48 15.42
N MET A 102 -5.82 -4.75 14.16
CA MET A 102 -5.82 -3.73 13.09
C MET A 102 -7.22 -3.23 12.78
N ILE A 103 -8.21 -4.13 12.70
CA ILE A 103 -9.61 -3.77 12.49
C ILE A 103 -10.13 -2.90 13.65
N GLU A 104 -9.85 -3.28 14.90
CA GLU A 104 -10.29 -2.51 16.08
C GLU A 104 -9.62 -1.14 16.15
N ALA A 105 -8.32 -1.03 15.84
CA ALA A 105 -7.66 0.27 15.76
C ALA A 105 -8.28 1.16 14.69
N ALA A 106 -8.58 0.61 13.51
CA ALA A 106 -9.21 1.36 12.42
C ALA A 106 -10.64 1.82 12.76
N LYS A 107 -11.44 0.98 13.44
CA LYS A 107 -12.77 1.36 13.94
C LYS A 107 -12.70 2.55 14.91
N GLU A 108 -11.74 2.52 15.82
CA GLU A 108 -11.58 3.60 16.79
C GLU A 108 -11.08 4.88 16.11
N LEU A 109 -10.09 4.80 15.24
CA LEU A 109 -9.60 5.93 14.46
C LEU A 109 -10.70 6.58 13.61
N LYS A 110 -11.60 5.78 13.01
CA LYS A 110 -12.74 6.31 12.26
C LYS A 110 -13.67 7.17 13.12
N LYS A 111 -13.86 6.81 14.41
CA LYS A 111 -14.66 7.62 15.35
C LYS A 111 -13.92 8.88 15.76
N LEU A 112 -12.62 8.76 16.05
CA LEU A 112 -11.78 9.86 16.54
C LEU A 112 -11.43 10.88 15.44
N MET A 113 -11.42 10.46 14.17
CA MET A 113 -11.07 11.28 13.02
C MET A 113 -12.20 11.32 11.98
N PRO A 114 -13.37 11.90 12.30
CA PRO A 114 -14.53 11.89 11.38
C PRO A 114 -14.30 12.65 10.07
N ALA A 115 -13.27 13.51 10.02
CA ALA A 115 -12.86 14.23 8.81
C ALA A 115 -11.91 13.42 7.89
N ALA A 116 -11.47 12.23 8.33
CA ALA A 116 -10.59 11.36 7.56
C ALA A 116 -11.32 10.14 7.02
N VAL A 117 -10.94 9.70 5.83
CA VAL A 117 -11.29 8.38 5.33
C VAL A 117 -10.28 7.39 5.91
N VAL A 118 -10.74 6.48 6.77
CA VAL A 118 -9.89 5.47 7.41
C VAL A 118 -9.99 4.16 6.66
N LYS A 119 -8.84 3.55 6.35
CA LYS A 119 -8.73 2.32 5.58
C LYS A 119 -7.77 1.34 6.23
N VAL A 120 -8.05 0.05 6.08
CA VAL A 120 -7.14 -1.05 6.46
C VAL A 120 -6.37 -1.50 5.22
N PRO A 121 -5.04 -1.71 5.31
CA PRO A 121 -4.26 -2.27 4.22
C PRO A 121 -4.54 -3.77 4.07
N VAL A 122 -4.57 -4.23 2.83
CA VAL A 122 -4.61 -5.64 2.47
C VAL A 122 -3.58 -5.87 1.38
N SER A 123 -2.75 -6.89 1.52
CA SER A 123 -1.75 -7.24 0.51
C SER A 123 -2.43 -7.70 -0.79
N GLY A 124 -1.78 -7.51 -1.93
CA GLY A 124 -2.17 -8.22 -3.14
C GLY A 124 -1.74 -9.69 -3.09
N PRO A 125 -2.37 -10.59 -3.87
CA PRO A 125 -2.13 -12.02 -3.77
C PRO A 125 -0.67 -12.42 -4.07
N PHE A 126 -0.04 -11.78 -5.05
CA PHE A 126 1.33 -12.08 -5.44
C PHE A 126 2.34 -11.58 -4.39
N SER A 127 2.13 -10.38 -3.84
CA SER A 127 2.95 -9.86 -2.74
C SER A 127 2.82 -10.74 -1.49
N LEU A 128 1.63 -11.24 -1.19
CA LEU A 128 1.41 -12.17 -0.09
C LEU A 128 2.15 -13.49 -0.33
N ALA A 129 2.04 -14.09 -1.53
CA ALA A 129 2.76 -15.31 -1.89
C ALA A 129 4.28 -15.11 -1.74
N ALA A 130 4.82 -13.99 -2.25
CA ALA A 130 6.24 -13.66 -2.12
C ALA A 130 6.71 -13.58 -0.66
N ASN A 131 5.89 -13.06 0.25
CA ASN A 131 6.22 -13.02 1.67
C ASN A 131 6.15 -14.39 2.35
N LEU A 132 5.32 -15.32 1.84
CA LEU A 132 5.16 -16.65 2.42
C LEU A 132 6.21 -17.67 1.96
N CYS A 133 6.61 -17.65 0.67
CA CYS A 133 7.54 -18.65 0.11
C CYS A 133 8.85 -18.05 -0.43
N GLY A 134 9.01 -16.74 -0.38
CA GLY A 134 10.14 -16.04 -0.98
C GLY A 134 9.89 -15.65 -2.44
N LEU A 135 10.31 -14.42 -2.77
CA LEU A 135 10.12 -13.88 -4.13
C LEU A 135 10.86 -14.67 -5.20
N GLU A 136 12.05 -15.17 -4.88
CA GLU A 136 12.87 -15.96 -5.82
C GLU A 136 12.16 -17.27 -6.21
N ASN A 137 11.68 -18.04 -5.22
CA ASN A 137 10.91 -19.26 -5.47
C ASN A 137 9.66 -18.97 -6.31
N LEU A 138 8.89 -17.96 -5.92
CA LEU A 138 7.67 -17.56 -6.62
C LEU A 138 7.94 -17.18 -8.08
N LEU A 139 9.02 -16.44 -8.37
CA LEU A 139 9.39 -16.04 -9.73
C LEU A 139 9.88 -17.23 -10.56
N CYS A 140 10.63 -18.17 -9.97
CA CYS A 140 11.04 -19.41 -10.63
C CYS A 140 9.81 -20.24 -11.01
N ASP A 141 8.91 -20.45 -10.08
CA ASP A 141 7.69 -21.23 -10.30
C ASP A 141 6.71 -20.55 -11.26
N ALA A 142 6.68 -19.21 -11.28
CA ALA A 142 5.91 -18.47 -12.27
C ALA A 142 6.39 -18.72 -13.73
N LEU A 143 7.65 -19.12 -13.91
CA LEU A 143 8.21 -19.50 -15.22
C LEU A 143 8.07 -20.99 -15.52
N THR A 144 8.17 -21.85 -14.50
CA THR A 144 8.29 -23.32 -14.69
C THR A 144 6.99 -24.05 -14.35
N GLU A 145 6.19 -23.54 -13.41
CA GLU A 145 4.99 -24.15 -12.85
C GLU A 145 3.82 -23.16 -12.75
N PRO A 146 3.44 -22.47 -13.84
CA PRO A 146 2.46 -21.36 -13.77
C PRO A 146 1.10 -21.78 -13.21
N GLU A 147 0.68 -23.04 -13.43
CA GLU A 147 -0.57 -23.59 -12.90
C GLU A 147 -0.54 -23.69 -11.36
N THR A 148 0.61 -24.02 -10.79
CA THR A 148 0.82 -24.04 -9.34
C THR A 148 0.69 -22.62 -8.77
N VAL A 149 1.31 -21.62 -9.41
CA VAL A 149 1.20 -20.22 -9.01
C VAL A 149 -0.24 -19.74 -9.08
N GLU A 150 -0.98 -20.04 -10.15
CA GLU A 150 -2.39 -19.68 -10.28
C GLU A 150 -3.23 -20.29 -9.13
N ALA A 151 -3.03 -21.57 -8.81
CA ALA A 151 -3.75 -22.24 -7.71
C ALA A 151 -3.44 -21.57 -6.36
N VAL A 152 -2.18 -21.22 -6.12
CA VAL A 152 -1.73 -20.52 -4.91
C VAL A 152 -2.38 -19.14 -4.80
N LEU A 153 -2.32 -18.33 -5.86
CA LEU A 153 -2.91 -16.99 -5.83
C LEU A 153 -4.42 -17.03 -5.61
N LYS A 154 -5.10 -18.01 -6.20
CA LYS A 154 -6.54 -18.25 -5.98
C LYS A 154 -6.86 -18.61 -4.53
N LYS A 155 -6.07 -19.48 -3.90
CA LYS A 155 -6.21 -19.83 -2.48
C LYS A 155 -6.02 -18.61 -1.59
N LEU A 156 -4.95 -17.83 -1.83
CA LEU A 156 -4.66 -16.63 -1.06
C LEU A 156 -5.77 -15.58 -1.19
N THR A 157 -6.27 -15.36 -2.41
CA THR A 157 -7.40 -14.48 -2.68
C THR A 157 -8.62 -14.84 -1.85
N ALA A 158 -8.95 -16.13 -1.71
CA ALA A 158 -10.07 -16.56 -0.89
C ALA A 158 -9.88 -16.21 0.60
N GLY A 159 -8.66 -16.36 1.12
CA GLY A 159 -8.30 -15.93 2.49
C GLY A 159 -8.40 -14.42 2.66
N GLN A 160 -7.85 -13.67 1.74
CA GLN A 160 -7.88 -12.20 1.75
C GLN A 160 -9.32 -11.65 1.64
N LEU A 161 -10.20 -12.30 0.89
CA LEU A 161 -11.61 -11.92 0.84
C LEU A 161 -12.33 -12.11 2.18
N ARG A 162 -11.96 -13.12 2.99
CA ARG A 162 -12.47 -13.23 4.38
C ARG A 162 -12.03 -12.04 5.23
N PHE A 163 -10.76 -11.62 5.10
CA PHE A 163 -10.27 -10.42 5.79
C PHE A 163 -10.97 -9.15 5.31
N CYS A 164 -11.12 -8.97 3.99
CA CYS A 164 -11.86 -7.84 3.40
C CYS A 164 -13.30 -7.77 3.93
N LYS A 165 -13.98 -8.92 4.05
CA LYS A 165 -15.33 -8.97 4.61
C LYS A 165 -15.35 -8.53 6.07
N ALA A 166 -14.41 -9.00 6.90
CA ALA A 166 -14.31 -8.58 8.31
C ALA A 166 -14.07 -7.06 8.45
N ILE A 167 -13.24 -6.47 7.58
CA ILE A 167 -13.01 -5.01 7.52
C ILE A 167 -14.30 -4.28 7.14
N ALA A 168 -15.00 -4.74 6.11
CA ALA A 168 -16.25 -4.14 5.64
C ALA A 168 -17.35 -4.24 6.71
N ASP A 169 -17.50 -5.38 7.38
CA ASP A 169 -18.44 -5.58 8.49
C ASP A 169 -18.16 -4.63 9.67
N ALA A 170 -16.89 -4.24 9.86
CA ALA A 170 -16.50 -3.22 10.82
C ALA A 170 -16.78 -1.77 10.34
N GLY A 171 -17.28 -1.61 9.12
CA GLY A 171 -17.61 -0.31 8.53
C GLY A 171 -16.38 0.52 8.16
N VAL A 172 -15.23 -0.10 7.91
CA VAL A 172 -13.96 0.56 7.55
C VAL A 172 -13.63 0.28 6.09
N GLY A 173 -12.93 1.20 5.42
CA GLY A 173 -12.52 1.04 4.03
C GLY A 173 -11.28 0.14 3.86
N ILE A 174 -10.99 -0.22 2.62
CA ILE A 174 -9.85 -1.06 2.25
C ILE A 174 -8.94 -0.31 1.27
N THR A 175 -7.65 -0.61 1.32
CA THR A 175 -6.67 -0.26 0.28
C THR A 175 -5.78 -1.46 0.01
N PHE A 176 -5.68 -1.87 -1.25
CA PHE A 176 -4.77 -2.95 -1.66
C PHE A 176 -3.37 -2.46 -1.97
N PHE A 177 -2.38 -3.32 -1.70
CA PHE A 177 -0.96 -3.08 -1.96
C PHE A 177 -0.35 -4.29 -2.67
N GLU A 178 -0.01 -4.14 -3.97
CA GLU A 178 0.56 -5.20 -4.80
C GLU A 178 1.89 -4.75 -5.41
N SER A 179 2.94 -4.65 -4.59
CA SER A 179 4.21 -4.06 -5.05
C SER A 179 5.27 -5.09 -5.47
N ALA A 180 5.10 -6.39 -5.18
CA ALA A 180 6.04 -7.42 -5.63
C ALA A 180 5.87 -7.78 -7.12
N ALA A 181 4.70 -7.49 -7.70
CA ALA A 181 4.32 -7.89 -9.05
C ALA A 181 4.61 -6.80 -10.10
N THR A 182 5.82 -6.24 -10.13
CA THR A 182 6.14 -5.12 -11.04
C THR A 182 7.37 -5.40 -11.91
N PRO A 183 7.39 -4.85 -13.15
CA PRO A 183 8.59 -4.88 -13.98
C PRO A 183 9.81 -4.25 -13.28
N PRO A 184 11.02 -4.73 -13.52
CA PRO A 184 11.36 -5.79 -14.49
C PRO A 184 11.19 -7.23 -13.97
N LEU A 185 10.96 -7.43 -12.65
CA LEU A 185 10.90 -8.77 -12.04
C LEU A 185 9.69 -9.57 -12.55
N VAL A 186 8.55 -8.93 -12.66
CA VAL A 186 7.34 -9.50 -13.27
C VAL A 186 7.07 -8.76 -14.59
N PRO A 187 7.43 -9.33 -15.75
CA PRO A 187 7.19 -8.72 -17.04
C PRO A 187 5.69 -8.50 -17.30
N PRO A 188 5.29 -7.54 -18.17
CA PRO A 188 3.88 -7.22 -18.41
C PRO A 188 3.01 -8.41 -18.82
N HIS A 189 3.53 -9.34 -19.64
CA HIS A 189 2.80 -10.54 -20.02
C HIS A 189 2.52 -11.45 -18.82
N MET A 190 3.53 -11.68 -17.96
CA MET A 190 3.37 -12.48 -16.73
C MET A 190 2.40 -11.80 -15.76
N PHE A 191 2.49 -10.48 -15.58
CA PHE A 191 1.51 -9.74 -14.78
C PHE A 191 0.09 -9.98 -15.30
N LYS A 192 -0.12 -9.83 -16.61
CA LYS A 192 -1.43 -10.02 -17.26
C LYS A 192 -1.98 -11.42 -17.12
N GLU A 193 -1.14 -12.45 -17.30
CA GLU A 193 -1.57 -13.83 -17.36
C GLU A 193 -1.71 -14.46 -15.97
N GLN A 194 -0.83 -14.14 -15.03
CA GLN A 194 -0.76 -14.83 -13.74
C GLN A 194 -1.23 -13.97 -12.57
N VAL A 195 -0.86 -12.67 -12.52
CA VAL A 195 -1.19 -11.81 -11.37
C VAL A 195 -2.57 -11.19 -11.49
N LEU A 196 -2.87 -10.62 -12.64
CA LEU A 196 -4.08 -9.84 -12.88
C LEU A 196 -5.39 -10.58 -12.57
N PRO A 197 -5.59 -11.86 -12.93
CA PRO A 197 -6.84 -12.57 -12.64
C PRO A 197 -7.17 -12.61 -11.15
N ALA A 198 -6.21 -13.02 -10.31
CA ALA A 198 -6.37 -13.08 -8.86
C ALA A 198 -6.58 -11.68 -8.24
N LEU A 199 -5.84 -10.68 -8.73
CA LEU A 199 -5.97 -9.30 -8.27
C LEU A 199 -7.34 -8.70 -8.65
N GLN A 200 -7.87 -9.00 -9.83
CA GLN A 200 -9.21 -8.60 -10.24
C GLN A 200 -10.29 -9.23 -9.36
N ASP A 201 -10.17 -10.52 -9.06
CA ASP A 201 -11.14 -11.23 -8.21
C ASP A 201 -11.13 -10.66 -6.79
N LEU A 202 -9.95 -10.34 -6.26
CA LEU A 202 -9.81 -9.72 -4.95
C LEU A 202 -10.45 -8.32 -4.91
N ILE A 203 -10.13 -7.45 -5.87
CA ILE A 203 -10.66 -6.08 -5.93
C ILE A 203 -12.17 -6.09 -6.12
N ARG A 204 -12.70 -6.92 -7.02
CA ARG A 204 -14.15 -7.05 -7.26
C ARG A 204 -14.88 -7.57 -6.03
N GLY A 205 -14.35 -8.62 -5.40
CA GLY A 205 -14.95 -9.19 -4.19
C GLY A 205 -15.00 -8.18 -3.04
N ALA A 206 -13.92 -7.44 -2.81
CA ALA A 206 -13.89 -6.38 -1.79
C ALA A 206 -14.86 -5.23 -2.13
N ALA A 207 -14.94 -4.83 -3.40
CA ALA A 207 -15.88 -3.78 -3.84
C ALA A 207 -17.35 -4.17 -3.59
N VAL A 208 -17.70 -5.44 -3.75
CA VAL A 208 -19.04 -5.95 -3.40
C VAL A 208 -19.33 -5.80 -1.91
N PHE A 209 -18.36 -6.09 -1.03
CA PHE A 209 -18.54 -5.96 0.42
C PHE A 209 -18.68 -4.50 0.87
N LEU A 210 -17.93 -3.58 0.23
CA LEU A 210 -17.92 -2.17 0.59
C LEU A 210 -18.99 -1.34 -0.11
N GLY A 211 -19.53 -1.80 -1.23
CA GLY A 211 -20.43 -1.02 -2.08
C GLY A 211 -19.77 0.13 -2.83
N GLU A 212 -18.41 0.13 -2.90
CA GLU A 212 -17.62 1.15 -3.59
C GLU A 212 -16.37 0.55 -4.24
N THR A 213 -15.73 1.29 -5.16
CA THR A 213 -14.47 0.88 -5.78
C THR A 213 -13.32 0.93 -4.76
N VAL A 214 -12.40 -0.04 -4.87
CA VAL A 214 -11.26 -0.15 -3.95
C VAL A 214 -9.98 0.28 -4.67
N PRO A 215 -9.17 1.18 -4.08
CA PRO A 215 -7.87 1.52 -4.65
C PRO A 215 -6.90 0.36 -4.55
N CYS A 216 -6.13 0.17 -5.62
CA CYS A 216 -4.97 -0.71 -5.63
C CYS A 216 -3.70 0.12 -5.82
N ILE A 217 -2.82 0.05 -4.83
CA ILE A 217 -1.54 0.75 -4.82
C ILE A 217 -0.47 -0.23 -5.29
N ILE A 218 0.14 0.08 -6.42
CA ILE A 218 1.25 -0.70 -6.97
C ILE A 218 2.45 0.24 -7.09
N GLY A 219 3.51 -0.04 -6.35
CA GLY A 219 4.78 0.69 -6.40
C GLY A 219 5.69 0.17 -7.52
N GLY A 220 6.86 0.78 -7.72
CA GLY A 220 7.85 0.35 -8.70
C GLY A 220 7.56 0.84 -10.13
N ASN A 221 8.08 0.13 -11.14
CA ASN A 221 7.94 0.52 -12.54
C ASN A 221 6.59 0.08 -13.13
N THR A 222 5.55 0.89 -12.93
CA THR A 222 4.15 0.53 -13.27
C THR A 222 3.68 1.05 -14.63
N GLU A 223 4.41 1.93 -15.30
CA GLU A 223 4.01 2.43 -16.61
C GLU A 223 3.74 1.30 -17.63
N PRO A 224 4.56 0.23 -17.71
CA PRO A 224 4.34 -0.86 -18.66
C PRO A 224 3.10 -1.74 -18.39
N ILE A 225 2.55 -1.72 -17.17
CA ILE A 225 1.38 -2.51 -16.76
C ILE A 225 0.15 -1.65 -16.43
N LEU A 226 0.17 -0.38 -16.82
CA LEU A 226 -0.89 0.57 -16.43
C LEU A 226 -2.27 0.17 -16.94
N GLU A 227 -2.37 -0.30 -18.18
CA GLU A 227 -3.67 -0.70 -18.76
C GLU A 227 -4.25 -1.91 -18.03
N GLU A 228 -3.40 -2.86 -17.63
CA GLU A 228 -3.78 -4.00 -16.80
C GLU A 228 -4.25 -3.55 -15.41
N MET A 229 -3.55 -2.60 -14.78
CA MET A 229 -3.98 -2.02 -13.51
C MET A 229 -5.37 -1.38 -13.64
N LEU A 230 -5.61 -0.60 -14.68
CA LEU A 230 -6.91 0.04 -14.94
C LEU A 230 -8.02 -0.97 -15.22
N SER A 231 -7.69 -2.10 -15.85
CA SER A 231 -8.64 -3.19 -16.11
C SER A 231 -9.19 -3.87 -14.85
N THR A 232 -8.58 -3.64 -13.68
CA THR A 232 -9.14 -4.07 -12.39
C THR A 232 -10.41 -3.31 -12.00
N GLY A 233 -10.71 -2.20 -12.69
CA GLY A 233 -11.83 -1.31 -12.37
C GLY A 233 -11.51 -0.28 -11.29
N THR A 234 -10.24 -0.17 -10.85
CA THR A 234 -9.83 0.84 -9.88
C THR A 234 -10.05 2.26 -10.44
N GLN A 235 -10.53 3.15 -9.58
CA GLN A 235 -10.71 4.57 -9.91
C GLN A 235 -9.59 5.44 -9.30
N TYR A 236 -8.56 4.81 -8.79
CA TYR A 236 -7.41 5.47 -8.16
C TYR A 236 -6.14 4.69 -8.41
N VAL A 237 -5.15 5.34 -9.02
CA VAL A 237 -3.80 4.78 -9.22
C VAL A 237 -2.75 5.73 -8.69
N ILE A 238 -1.59 5.19 -8.34
CA ILE A 238 -0.39 5.99 -8.10
C ILE A 238 0.52 5.96 -9.34
N CYS A 239 1.19 7.06 -9.59
CA CYS A 239 2.31 7.17 -10.51
C CYS A 239 3.59 7.22 -9.66
N PRO A 240 4.29 6.10 -9.43
CA PRO A 240 5.45 6.02 -8.55
C PRO A 240 6.63 6.82 -9.07
N GLY A 241 7.58 7.15 -8.19
CA GLY A 241 8.82 7.83 -8.57
C GLY A 241 9.76 6.95 -9.41
N GLU A 242 9.61 5.65 -9.31
CA GLU A 242 10.44 4.63 -9.97
C GLU A 242 10.02 4.34 -11.42
N THR A 243 8.83 4.76 -11.83
CA THR A 243 8.34 4.59 -13.21
C THR A 243 8.71 5.79 -14.08
N ASP A 244 8.64 5.63 -15.41
CA ASP A 244 8.62 6.79 -16.32
C ASP A 244 7.30 7.56 -16.11
N GLN A 245 7.34 8.53 -15.21
CA GLN A 245 6.17 9.33 -14.85
C GLN A 245 5.63 10.14 -16.03
N SER A 246 6.48 10.54 -16.98
CA SER A 246 6.03 11.29 -18.16
C SER A 246 5.22 10.39 -19.11
N ALA A 247 5.73 9.20 -19.41
CA ALA A 247 5.03 8.21 -20.22
C ALA A 247 3.74 7.72 -19.54
N PHE A 248 3.81 7.50 -18.22
CA PHE A 248 2.63 7.14 -17.42
C PHE A 248 1.53 8.20 -17.55
N MET A 249 1.85 9.48 -17.33
CA MET A 249 0.89 10.56 -17.40
C MET A 249 0.36 10.81 -18.83
N GLU A 250 1.17 10.53 -19.86
CA GLU A 250 0.70 10.57 -21.25
C GLU A 250 -0.37 9.52 -21.51
N LYS A 251 -0.16 8.26 -21.04
CA LYS A 251 -1.19 7.20 -21.12
C LYS A 251 -2.46 7.60 -20.35
N MET A 252 -2.31 8.20 -19.17
CA MET A 252 -3.43 8.61 -18.32
C MET A 252 -4.30 9.73 -18.92
N LYS A 253 -3.89 10.39 -19.99
CA LYS A 253 -4.76 11.34 -20.74
C LYS A 253 -6.00 10.67 -21.32
N LYS A 254 -5.93 9.36 -21.60
CA LYS A 254 -7.06 8.56 -22.10
C LYS A 254 -8.07 8.19 -21.01
N HIS A 255 -7.71 8.38 -19.74
CA HIS A 255 -8.49 7.98 -18.55
C HIS A 255 -8.70 9.18 -17.60
N PRO A 256 -9.38 10.26 -18.06
CA PRO A 256 -9.57 11.47 -17.27
C PRO A 256 -10.42 11.26 -16.02
N GLU A 257 -11.24 10.18 -15.99
CA GLU A 257 -12.12 9.81 -14.89
C GLU A 257 -11.37 9.21 -13.69
N VAL A 258 -10.16 8.69 -13.89
CA VAL A 258 -9.36 8.03 -12.84
C VAL A 258 -8.54 9.06 -12.08
N MET A 259 -8.57 9.01 -10.75
CA MET A 259 -7.69 9.81 -9.89
C MET A 259 -6.25 9.30 -9.95
N VAL A 260 -5.30 10.19 -10.17
CA VAL A 260 -3.87 9.87 -10.16
C VAL A 260 -3.19 10.59 -9.00
N ARG A 261 -2.45 9.86 -8.18
CA ARG A 261 -1.50 10.45 -7.24
C ARG A 261 -0.08 10.31 -7.82
N ILE A 262 0.52 11.44 -8.21
CA ILE A 262 1.90 11.44 -8.69
C ILE A 262 2.83 11.56 -7.50
N ASN A 263 3.67 10.55 -7.27
CA ASN A 263 4.57 10.53 -6.13
C ASN A 263 5.86 11.29 -6.42
N MET A 264 6.30 12.06 -5.46
CA MET A 264 7.64 12.61 -5.36
C MET A 264 8.62 11.52 -4.93
N ASN A 265 9.91 11.72 -5.15
CA ASN A 265 10.96 10.87 -4.58
C ASN A 265 10.95 11.04 -3.03
N PRO A 266 10.69 9.97 -2.26
CA PRO A 266 10.58 10.08 -0.79
C PRO A 266 11.89 10.49 -0.12
N ALA A 267 13.05 10.25 -0.73
CA ALA A 267 14.36 10.61 -0.17
C ALA A 267 14.51 12.13 0.06
N VAL A 268 13.77 12.98 -0.68
CA VAL A 268 13.82 14.43 -0.48
C VAL A 268 13.24 14.89 0.85
N PHE A 269 12.49 14.03 1.54
CA PHE A 269 11.92 14.31 2.86
C PHE A 269 12.83 13.93 4.03
N CYS A 270 13.97 13.24 3.76
CA CYS A 270 14.89 12.79 4.81
C CYS A 270 15.99 13.84 5.15
N THR A 271 15.80 15.07 4.75
CA THR A 271 16.76 16.18 4.99
C THR A 271 16.04 17.43 5.44
N ASP A 272 16.69 18.24 6.25
CA ASP A 272 16.20 19.56 6.70
C ASP A 272 16.19 20.61 5.57
N ASP A 273 16.93 20.38 4.47
CA ASP A 273 16.92 21.26 3.30
C ASP A 273 15.68 21.03 2.44
N SER A 274 14.67 21.86 2.65
CA SER A 274 13.43 21.82 1.88
C SER A 274 13.58 22.30 0.42
N SER A 275 14.75 22.78 0.00
CA SER A 275 14.96 23.29 -1.38
C SER A 275 14.85 22.17 -2.42
N ALA A 276 15.46 21.02 -2.13
CA ALA A 276 15.38 19.84 -2.98
C ALA A 276 13.92 19.32 -3.08
N ALA A 277 13.22 19.29 -1.96
CA ALA A 277 11.83 18.86 -1.91
C ALA A 277 10.90 19.79 -2.70
N ARG A 278 11.14 21.12 -2.67
CA ARG A 278 10.37 22.10 -3.47
C ARG A 278 10.65 21.94 -4.98
N LYS A 279 11.91 21.73 -5.38
CA LYS A 279 12.24 21.44 -6.79
C LYS A 279 11.54 20.18 -7.30
N GLU A 280 11.51 19.14 -6.49
CA GLU A 280 10.82 17.90 -6.81
C GLU A 280 9.30 18.13 -6.90
N ALA A 281 8.72 18.94 -6.00
CA ALA A 281 7.32 19.33 -6.08
C ALA A 281 7.01 20.09 -7.38
N ASP A 282 7.86 21.06 -7.79
CA ASP A 282 7.69 21.78 -9.07
C ASP A 282 7.74 20.83 -10.27
N ARG A 283 8.66 19.84 -10.26
CA ARG A 283 8.77 18.83 -11.31
C ARG A 283 7.49 18.01 -11.43
N VAL A 284 6.97 17.52 -10.30
CA VAL A 284 5.76 16.68 -10.28
C VAL A 284 4.51 17.51 -10.59
N MET A 285 4.42 18.75 -10.13
CA MET A 285 3.33 19.67 -10.50
C MET A 285 3.28 19.94 -12.02
N ALA A 286 4.43 20.01 -12.67
CA ALA A 286 4.49 20.16 -14.12
C ALA A 286 3.88 18.97 -14.86
N LEU A 287 4.06 17.74 -14.36
CA LEU A 287 3.44 16.52 -14.89
C LEU A 287 1.91 16.49 -14.69
N ALA A 288 1.44 17.12 -13.64
CA ALA A 288 0.02 17.17 -13.30
C ALA A 288 -0.78 18.21 -14.08
N LYS A 289 -0.08 19.09 -14.83
CA LYS A 289 -0.69 20.26 -15.50
C LYS A 289 -1.80 19.86 -16.47
N GLY A 290 -2.96 20.51 -16.30
CA GLY A 290 -4.13 20.30 -17.18
C GLY A 290 -4.98 19.09 -16.84
N ARG A 291 -4.69 18.37 -15.73
CA ARG A 291 -5.50 17.25 -15.23
C ARG A 291 -6.25 17.67 -13.97
N GLU A 292 -7.57 17.43 -13.93
CA GLU A 292 -8.42 17.75 -12.77
C GLU A 292 -8.29 16.70 -11.66
N LYS A 293 -8.41 15.40 -12.03
CA LYS A 293 -8.31 14.28 -11.08
C LYS A 293 -6.86 13.89 -10.82
N VAL A 294 -6.14 14.75 -10.11
CA VAL A 294 -4.73 14.55 -9.74
C VAL A 294 -4.41 15.14 -8.39
N CYS A 295 -3.52 14.50 -7.68
CA CYS A 295 -2.87 15.04 -6.47
C CYS A 295 -1.38 14.64 -6.47
N LEU A 296 -0.60 15.32 -5.65
CA LEU A 296 0.78 14.94 -5.38
C LEU A 296 0.83 14.03 -4.16
N GLY A 297 1.79 13.11 -4.16
CA GLY A 297 2.10 12.27 -3.01
C GLY A 297 3.57 12.29 -2.66
N SER A 298 3.90 11.90 -1.44
CA SER A 298 5.30 11.80 -0.99
C SER A 298 6.03 10.53 -1.48
N GLY A 299 5.32 9.56 -2.08
CA GLY A 299 5.73 8.18 -1.92
C GLY A 299 5.48 7.73 -0.48
N VAL A 300 5.94 6.54 -0.09
CA VAL A 300 5.94 6.15 1.33
C VAL A 300 6.94 7.04 2.07
N LEU A 301 6.49 7.76 3.10
CA LEU A 301 7.40 8.52 3.96
C LEU A 301 8.23 7.55 4.80
N PRO A 302 9.57 7.54 4.65
CA PRO A 302 10.44 6.75 5.51
C PRO A 302 10.31 7.16 6.98
N TYR A 303 10.69 6.27 7.89
CA TYR A 303 10.76 6.60 9.31
C TYR A 303 11.59 7.87 9.57
N GLU A 304 12.72 8.02 8.87
CA GLU A 304 13.67 9.14 9.01
C GLU A 304 13.15 10.45 8.44
N ALA A 305 12.05 10.47 7.72
CA ALA A 305 11.52 11.69 7.12
C ALA A 305 11.36 12.80 8.17
N VAL A 306 11.74 14.03 7.79
CA VAL A 306 11.70 15.22 8.63
C VAL A 306 10.33 15.85 8.53
N PRO A 307 9.54 15.91 9.63
CA PRO A 307 8.18 16.45 9.62
C PRO A 307 8.08 17.87 9.07
N GLU A 308 9.05 18.72 9.41
CA GLU A 308 9.11 20.11 8.96
C GLU A 308 9.26 20.23 7.45
N THR A 309 10.04 19.33 6.83
CA THR A 309 10.19 19.28 5.36
C THR A 309 8.90 18.85 4.68
N VAL A 310 8.18 17.90 5.25
CA VAL A 310 6.85 17.48 4.75
C VAL A 310 5.86 18.65 4.83
N LEU A 311 5.77 19.35 5.97
CA LEU A 311 4.91 20.50 6.17
C LEU A 311 5.26 21.64 5.20
N ASN A 312 6.56 21.94 5.01
CA ASN A 312 7.03 22.93 4.05
C ASN A 312 6.56 22.64 2.61
N VAL A 313 6.59 21.37 2.18
CA VAL A 313 6.09 20.98 0.85
C VAL A 313 4.57 21.13 0.78
N MET A 314 3.84 20.75 1.82
CA MET A 314 2.38 20.93 1.89
C MET A 314 1.98 22.40 1.71
N ASP A 315 2.65 23.30 2.44
CA ASP A 315 2.38 24.75 2.35
C ASP A 315 2.81 25.31 1.00
N TYR A 316 3.96 24.87 0.47
CA TYR A 316 4.46 25.27 -0.84
C TYR A 316 3.49 24.93 -1.96
N VAL A 317 3.02 23.67 -2.02
CA VAL A 317 2.06 23.22 -3.04
C VAL A 317 0.74 23.96 -2.92
N LYS A 318 0.26 24.20 -1.69
CA LYS A 318 -0.97 24.96 -1.44
C LYS A 318 -0.84 26.42 -1.90
N GLY A 319 0.31 27.06 -1.67
CA GLY A 319 0.57 28.44 -2.10
C GLY A 319 0.67 28.63 -3.61
N LYS A 320 0.95 27.58 -4.37
CA LYS A 320 0.98 27.61 -5.84
C LYS A 320 -0.42 27.52 -6.49
N ASP A 321 -1.41 27.10 -5.72
CA ASP A 321 -2.81 27.00 -6.18
C ASP A 321 -3.62 28.31 -5.96
N ALA A 322 -3.08 29.20 -5.17
CA ALA A 322 -3.67 30.54 -4.89
C ALA A 322 -3.25 31.56 -5.94
#